data_d3d4286c839e58516c4456e946dd5e40
#
_entry.id   d3d4286c839e58516c4456e946dd5e40
#
_cell.length_a   1.000
_cell.length_b   1.000
_cell.length_c   1.000
_cell.angle_alpha   90.00
_cell.angle_beta   90.00
_cell.angle_gamma   90.00
#
_symmetry.space_group_name_H-M   'P 1'
#
loop_
_entity.id
_entity.type
_entity.pdbx_description
1 polymer ?
#
loop_
_entity_poly.entity_id
_entity_poly.type
_entity_poly.pdbx_seq_one_letter_code
_entity_poly.pdbx_strand_id
1 'polypeptide(L)'
;MTHRYIAEALKDSDSLLYILLKEGKIIGVCTVDVSGNSNYLYGLAIAEAYRGQGYGSYLVKSVVNQLIAQNDEAFQIVVEDSNIGAKRLYENIGFVKQTQVVYLK
;
A
#
# COMPACT_ATOMS: atom_id res chain seq x y z
N MET A 1 -9.57 -19.16 13.92
CA MET A 1 -9.78 -17.78 13.51
C MET A 1 -8.50 -17.19 12.94
N THR A 2 -8.59 -16.54 11.80
CA THR A 2 -7.43 -15.93 11.17
C THR A 2 -7.23 -14.53 11.70
N HIS A 3 -6.04 -14.24 12.17
CA HIS A 3 -5.67 -12.91 12.62
C HIS A 3 -4.87 -12.21 11.55
N ARG A 4 -5.35 -11.05 11.13
CA ARG A 4 -4.67 -10.19 10.18
C ARG A 4 -4.54 -8.82 10.80
N TYR A 5 -3.34 -8.30 10.83
CA TYR A 5 -3.13 -6.94 11.27
C TYR A 5 -1.89 -6.36 10.59
N ILE A 6 -1.83 -5.06 10.60
CA ILE A 6 -0.74 -4.33 9.99
C ILE A 6 0.12 -3.74 11.08
N ALA A 7 1.43 -3.98 10.98
CA ALA A 7 2.40 -3.36 11.84
C ALA A 7 3.20 -2.35 11.04
N GLU A 8 3.45 -1.21 11.64
CA GLU A 8 4.29 -0.18 11.07
C GLU A 8 5.68 -0.30 11.67
N ALA A 9 6.69 -0.25 10.83
CA ALA A 9 8.07 -0.24 11.26
C ALA A 9 8.77 0.96 10.64
N LEU A 10 9.52 1.69 11.44
CA LEU A 10 10.30 2.82 10.95
C LEU A 10 11.51 2.26 10.20
N LYS A 11 11.54 2.50 8.89
CA LYS A 11 12.64 2.05 8.05
C LYS A 11 13.79 3.04 8.09
N ASP A 12 13.47 4.31 7.98
CA ASP A 12 14.37 5.43 8.19
C ASP A 12 13.51 6.67 8.45
N SER A 13 14.12 7.86 8.53
CA SER A 13 13.39 9.07 8.87
C SER A 13 12.34 9.46 7.83
N ASP A 14 12.47 9.00 6.59
CA ASP A 14 11.64 9.42 5.47
C ASP A 14 10.75 8.31 4.92
N SER A 15 10.88 7.10 5.44
CA SER A 15 10.15 5.94 4.90
C SER A 15 9.56 5.11 6.01
N LEU A 16 8.33 4.66 5.78
CA LEU A 16 7.62 3.77 6.70
C LEU A 16 7.42 2.43 6.00
N LEU A 17 7.79 1.36 6.67
CA LEU A 17 7.55 0.02 6.17
C LEU A 17 6.34 -0.57 6.90
N TYR A 18 5.34 -0.98 6.13
CA TYR A 18 4.16 -1.66 6.66
C TYR A 18 4.24 -3.14 6.33
N ILE A 19 3.95 -3.96 7.30
CA ILE A 19 3.92 -5.41 7.11
C ILE A 19 2.52 -5.94 7.43
N LEU A 20 2.08 -6.90 6.65
CA LEU A 20 0.82 -7.60 6.87
C LEU A 20 1.13 -8.96 7.48
N LEU A 21 0.60 -9.19 8.66
CA LEU A 21 0.83 -10.43 9.39
C LEU A 21 -0.43 -11.29 9.37
N LYS A 22 -0.23 -12.56 9.20
CA LYS A 22 -1.29 -13.56 9.32
C LYS A 22 -0.74 -14.74 10.10
N GLU A 23 -1.33 -14.99 11.27
CA GLU A 23 -0.91 -16.08 12.14
C GLU A 23 0.58 -16.05 12.44
N GLY A 24 1.10 -14.85 12.68
CA GLY A 24 2.50 -14.65 13.03
C GLY A 24 3.47 -14.62 11.85
N LYS A 25 2.98 -14.81 10.63
CA LYS A 25 3.84 -14.79 9.43
C LYS A 25 3.67 -13.49 8.67
N ILE A 26 4.76 -12.97 8.15
CA ILE A 26 4.72 -11.82 7.24
C ILE A 26 4.30 -12.34 5.87
N ILE A 27 3.12 -11.93 5.41
CA ILE A 27 2.60 -12.33 4.10
C ILE A 27 2.55 -11.19 3.11
N GLY A 28 2.76 -9.96 3.55
CA GLY A 28 2.76 -8.81 2.67
C GLY A 28 3.55 -7.67 3.23
N VAL A 29 4.06 -6.82 2.34
CA VAL A 29 4.81 -5.62 2.70
C VAL A 29 4.42 -4.48 1.78
N CYS A 30 4.56 -3.26 2.29
CA CYS A 30 4.35 -2.05 1.52
C CYS A 30 5.16 -0.92 2.15
N THR A 31 5.75 -0.08 1.34
CA THR A 31 6.55 1.04 1.85
C THR A 31 5.91 2.36 1.43
N VAL A 32 5.99 3.36 2.30
CA VAL A 32 5.53 4.71 2.00
C VAL A 32 6.66 5.69 2.28
N ASP A 33 7.02 6.48 1.26
CA ASP A 33 7.96 7.57 1.41
C ASP A 33 7.16 8.81 1.79
N VAL A 34 7.49 9.38 2.95
CA VAL A 34 6.78 10.54 3.51
C VAL A 34 7.64 11.80 3.49
N SER A 35 8.77 11.77 2.78
CA SER A 35 9.71 12.90 2.77
C SER A 35 9.24 14.09 1.92
N GLY A 36 8.34 13.85 0.97
CA GLY A 36 7.87 14.89 0.05
C GLY A 36 6.53 15.49 0.46
N ASN A 37 5.87 16.11 -0.51
CA ASN A 37 4.55 16.73 -0.30
C ASN A 37 3.39 15.76 -0.51
N SER A 38 3.68 14.50 -0.68
CA SER A 38 2.67 13.45 -0.82
C SER A 38 3.18 12.19 -0.16
N ASN A 39 2.27 11.26 0.09
CA ASN A 39 2.62 9.93 0.58
C ASN A 39 2.85 9.05 -0.64
N TYR A 40 4.09 8.74 -0.94
CA TYR A 40 4.44 7.92 -2.10
C TYR A 40 4.49 6.45 -1.68
N LEU A 41 3.53 5.67 -2.17
CA LEU A 41 3.41 4.26 -1.84
C LEU A 41 4.12 3.42 -2.90
N TYR A 42 4.96 2.49 -2.46
CA TYR A 42 5.71 1.63 -3.36
C TYR A 42 6.08 0.33 -2.67
N GLY A 43 6.63 -0.61 -3.45
CA GLY A 43 7.13 -1.85 -2.90
C GLY A 43 6.06 -2.77 -2.37
N LEU A 44 4.82 -2.67 -2.87
CA LEU A 44 3.76 -3.59 -2.47
C LEU A 44 4.07 -4.99 -2.98
N ALA A 45 4.14 -5.94 -2.06
CA ALA A 45 4.37 -7.34 -2.41
C ALA A 45 3.59 -8.24 -1.47
N ILE A 46 2.92 -9.23 -2.04
CA ILE A 46 2.21 -10.26 -1.29
C ILE A 46 2.88 -11.60 -1.58
N ALA A 47 3.10 -12.40 -0.55
CA ALA A 47 3.68 -13.73 -0.71
C ALA A 47 2.86 -14.55 -1.69
N GLU A 48 3.54 -15.32 -2.53
CA GLU A 48 2.91 -16.02 -3.65
C GLU A 48 1.72 -16.88 -3.22
N ALA A 49 1.86 -17.59 -2.11
CA ALA A 49 0.80 -18.47 -1.61
C ALA A 49 -0.48 -17.72 -1.20
N TYR A 50 -0.41 -16.41 -1.04
CA TYR A 50 -1.53 -15.59 -0.57
C TYR A 50 -2.05 -14.63 -1.61
N ARG A 51 -1.55 -14.70 -2.83
CA ARG A 51 -1.99 -13.81 -3.92
C ARG A 51 -3.39 -14.20 -4.40
N GLY A 52 -4.10 -13.22 -4.95
CA GLY A 52 -5.43 -13.45 -5.50
C GLY A 52 -6.52 -13.61 -4.45
N GLN A 53 -6.27 -13.26 -3.20
CA GLN A 53 -7.20 -13.44 -2.09
C GLN A 53 -7.61 -12.13 -1.43
N GLY A 54 -7.24 -10.99 -2.02
CA GLY A 54 -7.62 -9.68 -1.51
C GLY A 54 -6.67 -9.09 -0.48
N TYR A 55 -5.55 -9.73 -0.20
CA TYR A 55 -4.63 -9.23 0.82
C TYR A 55 -3.91 -7.95 0.37
N GLY A 56 -3.59 -7.81 -0.90
CA GLY A 56 -2.98 -6.59 -1.41
C GLY A 56 -3.88 -5.38 -1.22
N SER A 57 -5.14 -5.53 -1.58
CA SER A 57 -6.15 -4.48 -1.39
C SER A 57 -6.34 -4.15 0.09
N TYR A 58 -6.40 -5.17 0.93
CA TYR A 58 -6.53 -4.99 2.37
C TYR A 58 -5.34 -4.20 2.93
N LEU A 59 -4.12 -4.56 2.54
CA LEU A 59 -2.92 -3.89 3.03
C LEU A 59 -2.89 -2.43 2.61
N VAL A 60 -3.14 -2.14 1.33
CA VAL A 60 -3.10 -0.76 0.84
C VAL A 60 -4.18 0.08 1.50
N LYS A 61 -5.41 -0.43 1.60
CA LYS A 61 -6.50 0.31 2.27
C LYS A 61 -6.16 0.61 3.72
N SER A 62 -5.56 -0.34 4.42
CA SER A 62 -5.20 -0.14 5.82
C SER A 62 -4.10 0.90 5.98
N VAL A 63 -3.10 0.88 5.09
CA VAL A 63 -2.03 1.87 5.10
C VAL A 63 -2.58 3.26 4.81
N VAL A 64 -3.43 3.39 3.81
CA VAL A 64 -4.05 4.67 3.47
C VAL A 64 -4.85 5.20 4.65
N ASN A 65 -5.66 4.35 5.29
CA ASN A 65 -6.47 4.77 6.42
C ASN A 65 -5.61 5.23 7.61
N GLN A 66 -4.52 4.54 7.89
CA GLN A 66 -3.64 4.94 8.98
C GLN A 66 -2.96 6.28 8.69
N LEU A 67 -2.50 6.49 7.47
CA LEU A 67 -1.80 7.73 7.14
C LEU A 67 -2.73 8.92 7.00
N ILE A 68 -3.96 8.73 6.55
CA ILE A 68 -4.95 9.80 6.52
C ILE A 68 -5.20 10.34 7.94
N ALA A 69 -5.18 9.46 8.93
CA ALA A 69 -5.34 9.90 10.32
C ALA A 69 -4.13 10.66 10.86
N GLN A 70 -2.96 10.48 10.25
CA GLN A 70 -1.72 11.11 10.72
C GLN A 70 -1.39 12.40 9.98
N ASN A 71 -1.65 12.44 8.67
CA ASN A 71 -1.41 13.62 7.86
C ASN A 71 -2.47 13.70 6.77
N ASP A 72 -2.62 14.88 6.19
CA ASP A 72 -3.63 15.14 5.17
C ASP A 72 -3.01 15.21 3.77
N GLU A 73 -1.89 14.56 3.58
CA GLU A 73 -1.20 14.57 2.30
C GLU A 73 -1.84 13.59 1.31
N ALA A 74 -1.79 13.93 0.03
CA ALA A 74 -2.29 13.06 -1.02
C ALA A 74 -1.42 11.81 -1.14
N PHE A 75 -2.02 10.72 -1.58
CA PHE A 75 -1.29 9.50 -1.90
C PHE A 75 -0.95 9.46 -3.38
N GLN A 76 0.24 8.97 -3.68
CA GLN A 76 0.74 8.86 -5.03
C GLN A 76 1.33 7.47 -5.24
N ILE A 77 1.10 6.92 -6.43
CA ILE A 77 1.67 5.64 -6.80
C ILE A 77 1.96 5.64 -8.30
N VAL A 78 3.00 4.93 -8.69
CA VAL A 78 3.34 4.74 -10.10
C VAL A 78 3.08 3.30 -10.47
N VAL A 79 2.30 3.09 -11.52
CA VAL A 79 1.93 1.76 -12.01
C VAL A 79 2.22 1.69 -13.49
N GLU A 80 2.93 0.64 -13.91
CA GLU A 80 3.17 0.40 -15.33
C GLU A 80 1.86 0.00 -16.02
N ASP A 81 1.64 0.51 -17.24
CA ASP A 81 0.42 0.23 -17.98
C ASP A 81 0.21 -1.25 -18.25
N SER A 82 1.30 -2.01 -18.39
CA SER A 82 1.21 -3.44 -18.63
C SER A 82 0.77 -4.24 -17.39
N ASN A 83 0.85 -3.63 -16.21
CA ASN A 83 0.49 -4.31 -14.96
C ASN A 83 -1.00 -4.14 -14.67
N ILE A 84 -1.82 -4.92 -15.36
CA ILE A 84 -3.28 -4.81 -15.29
C ILE A 84 -3.80 -5.14 -13.90
N GLY A 85 -3.21 -6.12 -13.23
CA GLY A 85 -3.61 -6.50 -11.88
C GLY A 85 -3.43 -5.37 -10.88
N ALA A 86 -2.27 -4.71 -10.93
CA ALA A 86 -2.00 -3.58 -10.04
C ALA A 86 -2.92 -2.40 -10.36
N LYS A 87 -3.15 -2.12 -11.64
CA LYS A 87 -4.06 -1.04 -12.04
C LYS A 87 -5.45 -1.26 -11.47
N ARG A 88 -5.99 -2.47 -11.61
CA ARG A 88 -7.32 -2.79 -11.05
C ARG A 88 -7.35 -2.64 -9.55
N LEU A 89 -6.32 -3.13 -8.87
CA LEU A 89 -6.26 -3.03 -7.42
C LEU A 89 -6.34 -1.59 -6.96
N TYR A 90 -5.53 -0.72 -7.55
CA TYR A 90 -5.46 0.67 -7.12
C TYR A 90 -6.70 1.46 -7.53
N GLU A 91 -7.24 1.21 -8.72
CA GLU A 91 -8.49 1.84 -9.14
C GLU A 91 -9.66 1.46 -8.23
N ASN A 92 -9.73 0.20 -7.82
CA ASN A 92 -10.78 -0.25 -6.91
C ASN A 92 -10.70 0.39 -5.53
N ILE A 93 -9.51 0.80 -5.12
CA ILE A 93 -9.31 1.49 -3.85
C ILE A 93 -9.69 2.97 -3.96
N GLY A 94 -9.65 3.54 -5.16
CA GLY A 94 -10.03 4.92 -5.37
C GLY A 94 -8.94 5.79 -6.00
N PHE A 95 -7.85 5.20 -6.42
CA PHE A 95 -6.81 5.95 -7.14
C PHE A 95 -7.30 6.32 -8.52
N VAL A 96 -6.97 7.54 -8.94
CA VAL A 96 -7.34 8.06 -10.26
C VAL A 96 -6.08 8.27 -11.08
N LYS A 97 -6.09 7.77 -12.31
CA LYS A 97 -4.93 7.86 -13.18
C LYS A 97 -4.67 9.29 -13.62
N GLN A 98 -3.41 9.71 -13.52
CA GLN A 98 -2.94 10.96 -14.10
C GLN A 98 -1.63 10.65 -14.84
N THR A 99 -1.72 10.52 -16.15
CA THR A 99 -0.62 10.06 -17.01
C THR A 99 -0.04 8.74 -16.49
N GLN A 100 1.17 8.73 -15.95
CA GLN A 100 1.79 7.52 -15.39
C GLN A 100 1.73 7.48 -13.88
N VAL A 101 1.10 8.49 -13.27
CA VAL A 101 1.03 8.62 -11.82
C VAL A 101 -0.42 8.51 -11.40
N VAL A 102 -0.67 7.74 -10.36
CA VAL A 102 -2.01 7.55 -9.82
C VAL A 102 -2.09 8.22 -8.46
N TYR A 103 -3.11 9.06 -8.26
CA TYR A 103 -3.29 9.83 -7.03
C TYR A 103 -4.56 9.42 -6.31
N LEU A 104 -4.47 9.45 -4.99
CA LEU A 104 -5.61 9.37 -4.10
C LEU A 104 -5.56 10.55 -3.15
N LYS A 105 -6.65 11.27 -3.07
CA LYS A 105 -6.81 12.33 -2.10
C LYS A 105 -7.83 11.96 -1.05
#